data_a69d45df31710a670f95b3ed470f30d9
#
_entry.id   a69d45df31710a670f95b3ed470f30d9
#
_cell.length_a   1.000
_cell.length_b   1.000
_cell.length_c   1.000
_cell.angle_alpha   90.00
_cell.angle_beta   90.00
_cell.angle_gamma   90.00
#
_symmetry.space_group_name_H-M   'P 1'
#
loop_
_entity.id
_entity.type
_entity.pdbx_description
1 polymer ?
#
loop_
_entity_poly.entity_id
_entity_poly.type
_entity_poly.pdbx_seq_one_letter_code
_entity_poly.pdbx_strand_id
1 'polypeptide(L)'
;MVDLSPLYISLKTAIITIIITFFLGLFLAKWTLNRKHNLTKIILDGIFTIPLVLPPTVMGFFLLMIFGVNQPIGKLFLHVFHYKITFSFSATVIAAVVISFPLMYRSAKAAMEQIDHDLIDSGRTLGMSEKRIFFTVILPEAMPGIISGGVLSFARGLGEFGATAMLAGNIIGKTRTLPLAVYSEVMSGNYDNAGVYVFIIVVICLIAVVGVNVYQYSIKKKRSF
;
A
#
# COMPACT_ATOMS: atom_id res chain seq x y z
N MET A 1 -24.46 -14.79 -15.60
CA MET A 1 -24.26 -14.15 -14.26
C MET A 1 -22.80 -13.74 -14.15
N VAL A 2 -22.55 -12.52 -13.69
CA VAL A 2 -21.18 -12.03 -13.46
C VAL A 2 -20.61 -12.72 -12.21
N ASP A 3 -19.40 -13.26 -12.30
CA ASP A 3 -18.71 -13.84 -11.14
C ASP A 3 -18.26 -12.72 -10.17
N LEU A 4 -18.71 -12.76 -8.93
CA LEU A 4 -18.34 -11.79 -7.89
C LEU A 4 -17.11 -12.20 -7.08
N SER A 5 -16.50 -13.37 -7.35
CA SER A 5 -15.31 -13.81 -6.64
C SER A 5 -14.13 -12.82 -6.79
N PRO A 6 -13.89 -12.13 -7.94
CA PRO A 6 -12.85 -11.13 -8.06
C PRO A 6 -13.05 -9.92 -7.15
N LEU A 7 -14.30 -9.51 -6.90
CA LEU A 7 -14.61 -8.44 -5.96
C LEU A 7 -14.20 -8.79 -4.54
N TYR A 8 -14.60 -9.99 -4.08
CA TYR A 8 -14.23 -10.46 -2.74
C TYR A 8 -12.72 -10.58 -2.56
N ILE A 9 -12.03 -11.17 -3.55
CA ILE A 9 -10.56 -11.33 -3.52
C ILE A 9 -9.88 -9.97 -3.50
N SER A 10 -10.31 -9.02 -4.34
CA SER A 10 -9.72 -7.67 -4.38
C SER A 10 -9.92 -6.90 -3.09
N LEU A 11 -11.14 -6.90 -2.52
CA LEU A 11 -11.41 -6.21 -1.26
C LEU A 11 -10.61 -6.82 -0.11
N LYS A 12 -10.59 -8.15 0.00
CA LYS A 12 -9.80 -8.84 1.02
C LYS A 12 -8.30 -8.56 0.87
N THR A 13 -7.78 -8.58 -0.36
CA THR A 13 -6.38 -8.21 -0.65
C THR A 13 -6.12 -6.77 -0.25
N ALA A 14 -6.95 -5.82 -0.67
CA ALA A 14 -6.75 -4.40 -0.42
C ALA A 14 -6.82 -4.05 1.08
N ILE A 15 -7.74 -4.67 1.84
CA ILE A 15 -7.86 -4.45 3.29
C ILE A 15 -6.61 -4.97 4.01
N ILE A 16 -6.15 -6.17 3.71
CA ILE A 16 -4.94 -6.72 4.34
C ILE A 16 -3.72 -5.88 3.93
N THR A 17 -3.63 -5.52 2.66
CA THR A 17 -2.56 -4.67 2.12
C THR A 17 -2.49 -3.34 2.84
N ILE A 18 -3.61 -2.62 2.99
CA ILE A 18 -3.58 -1.30 3.64
C ILE A 18 -3.19 -1.40 5.11
N ILE A 19 -3.62 -2.42 5.83
CA ILE A 19 -3.21 -2.64 7.22
C ILE A 19 -1.69 -2.80 7.30
N ILE A 20 -1.11 -3.67 6.46
CA ILE A 20 0.33 -3.92 6.45
C ILE A 20 1.09 -2.66 6.03
N THR A 21 0.71 -2.03 4.92
CA THR A 21 1.41 -0.86 4.38
C THR A 21 1.30 0.35 5.28
N PHE A 22 0.16 0.54 5.98
CA PHE A 22 -0.05 1.64 6.91
C PHE A 22 0.94 1.57 8.07
N PHE A 23 0.99 0.46 8.79
CA PHE A 23 1.89 0.32 9.93
C PHE A 23 3.35 0.27 9.50
N LEU A 24 3.68 -0.47 8.43
CA LEU A 24 5.05 -0.57 7.91
C LEU A 24 5.53 0.77 7.37
N GLY A 25 4.71 1.48 6.60
CA GLY A 25 5.03 2.78 6.02
C GLY A 25 5.22 3.84 7.10
N LEU A 26 4.33 3.90 8.10
CA LEU A 26 4.45 4.81 9.24
C LEU A 26 5.71 4.53 10.07
N PHE A 27 5.95 3.26 10.38
CA PHE A 27 7.14 2.84 11.14
C PHE A 27 8.43 3.21 10.43
N LEU A 28 8.54 2.86 9.13
CA LEU A 28 9.74 3.13 8.35
C LEU A 28 9.91 4.63 8.05
N ALA A 29 8.84 5.40 7.87
CA ALA A 29 8.90 6.85 7.75
C ALA A 29 9.49 7.48 9.02
N LYS A 30 8.96 7.15 10.20
CA LYS A 30 9.52 7.60 11.47
C LYS A 30 10.96 7.16 11.67
N TRP A 31 11.27 5.89 11.36
CA TRP A 31 12.63 5.36 11.52
C TRP A 31 13.65 6.09 10.63
N THR A 32 13.30 6.39 9.38
CA THR A 32 14.18 7.13 8.47
C THR A 32 14.33 8.60 8.87
N LEU A 33 13.28 9.24 9.38
CA LEU A 33 13.35 10.62 9.88
C LEU A 33 14.30 10.77 11.07
N ASN A 34 14.33 9.77 11.96
CA ASN A 34 15.22 9.78 13.13
C ASN A 34 16.70 9.50 12.78
N ARG A 35 17.01 9.15 11.52
CA ARG A 35 18.40 8.95 11.09
C ARG A 35 19.08 10.29 10.76
N LYS A 36 20.35 10.39 11.10
CA LYS A 36 21.19 11.52 10.67
C LYS A 36 21.16 11.63 9.15
N HIS A 37 21.16 12.86 8.64
CA HIS A 37 21.19 13.11 7.21
C HIS A 37 22.57 12.70 6.65
N ASN A 38 22.64 11.48 6.12
CA ASN A 38 23.84 10.89 5.53
C ASN A 38 23.47 10.07 4.29
N LEU A 39 24.49 9.59 3.56
CA LEU A 39 24.32 8.79 2.36
C LEU A 39 23.42 7.55 2.58
N THR A 40 23.50 6.94 3.76
CA THR A 40 22.67 5.77 4.12
C THR A 40 21.18 6.11 4.10
N LYS A 41 20.79 7.29 4.62
CA LYS A 41 19.38 7.73 4.59
C LYS A 41 18.90 7.90 3.14
N ILE A 42 19.71 8.50 2.28
CA ILE A 42 19.38 8.73 0.86
C ILE A 42 19.20 7.37 0.13
N ILE A 43 20.10 6.42 0.37
CA ILE A 43 20.02 5.08 -0.23
C ILE A 43 18.76 4.32 0.25
N LEU A 44 18.46 4.38 1.54
CA LEU A 44 17.25 3.74 2.10
C LEU A 44 15.97 4.34 1.51
N ASP A 45 15.90 5.66 1.42
CA ASP A 45 14.77 6.35 0.78
C ASP A 45 14.63 5.93 -0.68
N GLY A 46 15.74 5.78 -1.39
CA GLY A 46 15.77 5.25 -2.76
C GLY A 46 15.21 3.84 -2.82
N ILE A 47 15.72 2.91 -2.00
CA ILE A 47 15.29 1.50 -1.97
C ILE A 47 13.78 1.40 -1.67
N PHE A 48 13.28 2.15 -0.68
CA PHE A 48 11.86 2.13 -0.34
C PHE A 48 10.96 2.74 -1.41
N THR A 49 11.53 3.53 -2.32
CA THR A 49 10.79 4.19 -3.40
C THR A 49 10.89 3.46 -4.74
N ILE A 50 11.88 2.58 -4.93
CA ILE A 50 12.10 1.82 -6.17
C ILE A 50 10.80 1.17 -6.71
N PRO A 51 9.94 0.51 -5.89
CA PRO A 51 8.73 -0.13 -6.41
C PRO A 51 7.72 0.84 -7.03
N LEU A 52 7.81 2.13 -6.74
CA LEU A 52 6.95 3.15 -7.35
C LEU A 52 7.40 3.53 -8.76
N VAL A 53 8.70 3.45 -9.02
CA VAL A 53 9.32 3.88 -10.29
C VAL A 53 9.38 2.74 -11.31
N LEU A 54 9.63 1.52 -10.82
CA LEU A 54 9.71 0.36 -11.69
C LEU A 54 8.32 -0.08 -12.21
N PRO A 55 8.25 -0.58 -13.46
CA PRO A 55 7.02 -1.18 -13.94
C PRO A 55 6.55 -2.33 -13.02
N PRO A 56 5.25 -2.43 -12.72
CA PRO A 56 4.72 -3.47 -11.83
C PRO A 56 5.08 -4.90 -12.24
N THR A 57 5.16 -5.17 -13.54
CA THR A 57 5.57 -6.47 -14.08
C THR A 57 7.04 -6.79 -13.73
N VAL A 58 7.92 -5.80 -13.76
CA VAL A 58 9.33 -5.96 -13.37
C VAL A 58 9.43 -6.28 -11.88
N MET A 59 8.67 -5.57 -11.05
CA MET A 59 8.57 -5.89 -9.62
C MET A 59 8.01 -7.28 -9.39
N GLY A 60 7.00 -7.68 -10.14
CA GLY A 60 6.44 -9.03 -10.09
C GLY A 60 7.49 -10.11 -10.43
N PHE A 61 8.34 -9.85 -11.42
CA PHE A 61 9.46 -10.73 -11.74
C PHE A 61 10.46 -10.85 -10.58
N PHE A 62 10.85 -9.74 -9.95
CA PHE A 62 11.73 -9.80 -8.77
C PHE A 62 11.09 -10.58 -7.62
N LEU A 63 9.80 -10.36 -7.37
CA LEU A 63 9.07 -11.13 -6.36
C LEU A 63 9.04 -12.64 -6.69
N LEU A 64 8.88 -12.98 -7.98
CA LEU A 64 8.94 -14.36 -8.41
C LEU A 64 10.34 -14.98 -8.21
N MET A 65 11.42 -14.21 -8.43
CA MET A 65 12.80 -14.64 -8.16
C MET A 65 13.08 -14.80 -6.64
N ILE A 66 12.32 -14.13 -5.79
CA ILE A 66 12.46 -14.24 -4.32
C ILE A 66 11.59 -15.38 -3.76
N PHE A 67 10.32 -15.43 -4.16
CA PHE A 67 9.30 -16.32 -3.58
C PHE A 67 8.97 -17.55 -4.43
N GLY A 68 9.61 -17.70 -5.59
CA GLY A 68 9.44 -18.87 -6.46
C GLY A 68 9.77 -20.17 -5.74
N VAL A 69 9.10 -21.26 -6.08
CA VAL A 69 9.23 -22.58 -5.40
C VAL A 69 10.66 -23.08 -5.35
N ASN A 70 11.45 -22.77 -6.39
CA ASN A 70 12.87 -23.18 -6.49
C ASN A 70 13.83 -22.12 -5.94
N GLN A 71 13.32 -20.98 -5.45
CA GLN A 71 14.12 -19.88 -4.94
C GLN A 71 14.33 -19.96 -3.42
N PRO A 72 15.34 -19.28 -2.85
CA PRO A 72 15.74 -19.49 -1.46
C PRO A 72 14.59 -19.29 -0.45
N ILE A 73 13.86 -18.19 -0.56
CA ILE A 73 12.75 -17.90 0.37
C ILE A 73 11.55 -18.81 0.08
N GLY A 74 11.23 -19.06 -1.19
CA GLY A 74 10.15 -19.97 -1.54
C GLY A 74 10.40 -21.40 -1.07
N LYS A 75 11.65 -21.92 -1.19
CA LYS A 75 12.06 -23.20 -0.64
C LYS A 75 11.93 -23.25 0.88
N LEU A 76 12.40 -22.20 1.57
CA LEU A 76 12.29 -22.11 3.02
C LEU A 76 10.83 -22.22 3.48
N PHE A 77 9.93 -21.43 2.86
CA PHE A 77 8.50 -21.47 3.18
C PHE A 77 7.86 -22.83 2.88
N LEU A 78 8.26 -23.46 1.79
CA LEU A 78 7.76 -24.79 1.43
C LEU A 78 8.24 -25.86 2.43
N HIS A 79 9.50 -25.84 2.85
CA HIS A 79 10.06 -26.82 3.78
C HIS A 79 9.59 -26.63 5.23
N VAL A 80 9.51 -25.36 5.71
CA VAL A 80 9.15 -25.07 7.10
C VAL A 80 7.63 -25.05 7.33
N PHE A 81 6.88 -24.43 6.41
CA PHE A 81 5.46 -24.21 6.60
C PHE A 81 4.58 -25.10 5.68
N HIS A 82 5.19 -25.94 4.83
CA HIS A 82 4.50 -26.72 3.79
C HIS A 82 3.56 -25.85 2.93
N TYR A 83 3.92 -24.56 2.75
CA TYR A 83 3.08 -23.56 2.10
C TYR A 83 3.78 -22.96 0.87
N LYS A 84 3.09 -23.05 -0.28
CA LYS A 84 3.55 -22.48 -1.54
C LYS A 84 3.02 -21.05 -1.65
N ILE A 85 3.92 -20.06 -1.60
CA ILE A 85 3.57 -18.65 -1.72
C ILE A 85 3.06 -18.32 -3.13
N THR A 86 3.80 -18.71 -4.17
CA THR A 86 3.39 -18.45 -5.56
C THR A 86 2.05 -19.12 -5.90
N PHE A 87 1.23 -18.44 -6.71
CA PHE A 87 -0.09 -18.89 -7.10
C PHE A 87 -1.05 -19.13 -5.92
N SER A 88 -0.89 -18.33 -4.86
CA SER A 88 -1.74 -18.35 -3.67
C SER A 88 -2.33 -16.97 -3.38
N PHE A 89 -3.32 -16.91 -2.49
CA PHE A 89 -3.89 -15.64 -2.03
C PHE A 89 -2.83 -14.74 -1.36
N SER A 90 -1.88 -15.31 -0.61
CA SER A 90 -0.80 -14.50 -0.01
C SER A 90 0.08 -13.81 -1.06
N ALA A 91 0.24 -14.41 -2.26
CA ALA A 91 0.96 -13.77 -3.36
C ALA A 91 0.26 -12.50 -3.85
N THR A 92 -1.09 -12.46 -3.88
CA THR A 92 -1.83 -11.23 -4.24
C THR A 92 -1.57 -10.12 -3.22
N VAL A 93 -1.55 -10.47 -1.93
CA VAL A 93 -1.27 -9.53 -0.85
C VAL A 93 0.18 -9.03 -0.91
N ILE A 94 1.16 -9.93 -1.08
CA ILE A 94 2.58 -9.54 -1.18
C ILE A 94 2.81 -8.59 -2.35
N ALA A 95 2.27 -8.89 -3.53
CA ALA A 95 2.38 -8.04 -4.71
C ALA A 95 1.77 -6.66 -4.44
N ALA A 96 0.56 -6.60 -3.90
CA ALA A 96 -0.13 -5.35 -3.60
C ALA A 96 0.60 -4.54 -2.51
N VAL A 97 1.13 -5.17 -1.47
CA VAL A 97 1.92 -4.51 -0.41
C VAL A 97 3.17 -3.86 -1.00
N VAL A 98 3.97 -4.59 -1.76
CA VAL A 98 5.23 -4.08 -2.32
C VAL A 98 5.00 -2.89 -3.24
N ILE A 99 3.95 -2.92 -4.06
CA ILE A 99 3.65 -1.86 -5.03
C ILE A 99 3.00 -0.63 -4.37
N SER A 100 2.21 -0.81 -3.31
CA SER A 100 1.51 0.30 -2.65
C SER A 100 2.29 0.90 -1.46
N PHE A 101 3.22 0.15 -0.87
CA PHE A 101 4.04 0.57 0.26
C PHE A 101 4.77 1.90 0.05
N PRO A 102 5.46 2.16 -1.10
CA PRO A 102 6.17 3.42 -1.29
C PRO A 102 5.27 4.65 -1.18
N LEU A 103 4.02 4.54 -1.62
CA LEU A 103 3.05 5.63 -1.55
C LEU A 103 2.73 5.98 -0.10
N MET A 104 2.46 4.97 0.73
CA MET A 104 2.22 5.15 2.16
C MET A 104 3.44 5.71 2.88
N TYR A 105 4.61 5.13 2.64
CA TYR A 105 5.87 5.56 3.22
C TYR A 105 6.17 7.04 2.91
N ARG A 106 6.11 7.44 1.63
CA ARG A 106 6.40 8.81 1.22
C ARG A 106 5.38 9.81 1.76
N SER A 107 4.09 9.47 1.75
CA SER A 107 3.04 10.33 2.29
C SER A 107 3.19 10.52 3.80
N ALA A 108 3.44 9.45 4.54
CA ALA A 108 3.66 9.52 5.98
C ALA A 108 4.92 10.35 6.30
N LYS A 109 6.02 10.11 5.57
CA LYS A 109 7.26 10.86 5.74
C LYS A 109 7.07 12.34 5.46
N ALA A 110 6.48 12.70 4.31
CA ALA A 110 6.22 14.09 3.94
C ALA A 110 5.30 14.80 4.94
N ALA A 111 4.26 14.11 5.42
CA ALA A 111 3.36 14.68 6.43
C ALA A 111 4.05 14.98 7.76
N MET A 112 5.01 14.13 8.17
CA MET A 112 5.80 14.36 9.38
C MET A 112 6.89 15.43 9.18
N GLU A 113 7.48 15.53 7.99
CA GLU A 113 8.50 16.54 7.65
C GLU A 113 7.94 17.97 7.56
N GLN A 114 6.63 18.11 7.30
CA GLN A 114 5.96 19.41 7.22
C GLN A 114 5.57 20.01 8.57
N ILE A 115 5.80 19.29 9.67
CA ILE A 115 5.46 19.81 11.00
C ILE A 115 6.47 20.87 11.42
N ASP A 116 5.96 21.99 11.96
CA ASP A 116 6.77 23.07 12.44
C ASP A 116 7.71 22.59 13.56
N HIS A 117 9.00 22.86 13.38
CA HIS A 117 10.03 22.54 14.36
C HIS A 117 9.81 23.24 15.70
N ASP A 118 9.22 24.43 15.70
CA ASP A 118 8.93 25.18 16.93
C ASP A 118 7.95 24.46 17.83
N LEU A 119 6.99 23.70 17.27
CA LEU A 119 6.08 22.83 18.04
C LEU A 119 6.84 21.70 18.74
N ILE A 120 7.79 21.10 18.04
CA ILE A 120 8.62 20.00 18.56
C ILE A 120 9.53 20.53 19.67
N ASP A 121 10.18 21.67 19.45
CA ASP A 121 11.11 22.28 20.41
C ASP A 121 10.39 22.83 21.63
N SER A 122 9.17 23.35 21.48
CA SER A 122 8.30 23.70 22.62
C SER A 122 8.01 22.49 23.49
N GLY A 123 7.72 21.33 22.91
CA GLY A 123 7.55 20.08 23.65
C GLY A 123 8.83 19.69 24.42
N ARG A 124 10.01 19.84 23.83
CA ARG A 124 11.29 19.58 24.47
C ARG A 124 11.55 20.52 25.62
N THR A 125 11.25 21.81 25.45
CA THR A 125 11.38 22.84 26.52
C THR A 125 10.47 22.53 27.71
N LEU A 126 9.29 21.94 27.47
CA LEU A 126 8.39 21.46 28.51
C LEU A 126 8.83 20.13 29.16
N GLY A 127 10.02 19.62 28.83
CA GLY A 127 10.56 18.37 29.38
C GLY A 127 9.89 17.10 28.86
N MET A 128 9.18 17.14 27.74
CA MET A 128 8.54 15.96 27.15
C MET A 128 9.60 15.05 26.53
N SER A 129 9.47 13.74 26.72
CA SER A 129 10.32 12.76 26.02
C SER A 129 9.99 12.74 24.50
N GLU A 130 10.97 12.42 23.65
CA GLU A 130 10.78 12.29 22.20
C GLU A 130 9.63 11.33 21.83
N LYS A 131 9.45 10.27 22.60
CA LYS A 131 8.32 9.36 22.42
C LYS A 131 6.98 10.04 22.70
N ARG A 132 6.90 10.85 23.74
CA ARG A 132 5.69 11.61 24.07
C ARG A 132 5.41 12.67 23.01
N ILE A 133 6.43 13.44 22.57
CA ILE A 133 6.31 14.42 21.49
C ILE A 133 5.79 13.75 20.22
N PHE A 134 6.30 12.56 19.88
CA PHE A 134 5.83 11.84 18.71
C PHE A 134 4.32 11.53 18.77
N PHE A 135 3.83 10.98 19.87
CA PHE A 135 2.42 10.56 19.96
C PHE A 135 1.45 11.70 20.24
N THR A 136 1.89 12.80 20.89
CA THR A 136 1.01 13.91 21.27
C THR A 136 1.11 15.13 20.37
N VAL A 137 2.19 15.27 19.62
CA VAL A 137 2.42 16.43 18.71
C VAL A 137 2.54 15.93 17.25
N ILE A 138 3.59 15.16 16.95
CA ILE A 138 3.93 14.81 15.57
C ILE A 138 2.83 13.98 14.90
N LEU A 139 2.43 12.88 15.52
CA LEU A 139 1.49 11.94 14.91
C LEU A 139 0.09 12.56 14.71
N PRO A 140 -0.52 13.27 15.69
CA PRO A 140 -1.81 13.92 15.48
C PRO A 140 -1.77 15.01 14.41
N GLU A 141 -0.69 15.79 14.36
CA GLU A 141 -0.54 16.88 13.38
C GLU A 141 -0.34 16.34 11.96
N ALA A 142 0.44 15.25 11.80
CA ALA A 142 0.66 14.57 10.53
C ALA A 142 -0.54 13.71 10.08
N MET A 143 -1.50 13.39 10.97
CA MET A 143 -2.56 12.41 10.70
C MET A 143 -3.37 12.69 9.42
N PRO A 144 -3.75 13.93 9.08
CA PRO A 144 -4.48 14.21 7.84
C PRO A 144 -3.71 13.78 6.58
N GLY A 145 -2.39 14.03 6.54
CA GLY A 145 -1.53 13.60 5.44
C GLY A 145 -1.30 12.08 5.44
N ILE A 146 -1.15 11.47 6.61
CA ILE A 146 -1.01 10.01 6.77
C ILE A 146 -2.27 9.29 6.26
N ILE A 147 -3.46 9.75 6.63
CA ILE A 147 -4.73 9.16 6.16
C ILE A 147 -4.89 9.31 4.65
N SER A 148 -4.52 10.49 4.11
CA SER A 148 -4.52 10.70 2.65
C SER A 148 -3.60 9.70 1.94
N GLY A 149 -2.38 9.53 2.44
CA GLY A 149 -1.43 8.53 1.94
C GLY A 149 -1.96 7.11 2.04
N GLY A 150 -2.67 6.80 3.12
CA GLY A 150 -3.32 5.50 3.32
C GLY A 150 -4.37 5.20 2.25
N VAL A 151 -5.24 6.17 1.94
CA VAL A 151 -6.27 5.98 0.91
C VAL A 151 -5.67 5.86 -0.50
N LEU A 152 -4.65 6.66 -0.81
CA LEU A 152 -3.93 6.52 -2.09
C LEU A 152 -3.23 5.15 -2.19
N SER A 153 -2.63 4.68 -1.09
CA SER A 153 -2.01 3.35 -1.02
C SER A 153 -3.05 2.23 -1.17
N PHE A 154 -4.23 2.37 -0.55
CA PHE A 154 -5.36 1.45 -0.73
C PHE A 154 -5.81 1.38 -2.19
N ALA A 155 -6.07 2.52 -2.82
CA ALA A 155 -6.51 2.59 -4.22
C ALA A 155 -5.43 1.99 -5.16
N ARG A 156 -4.15 2.27 -4.89
CA ARG A 156 -3.02 1.69 -5.65
C ARG A 156 -2.95 0.17 -5.50
N GLY A 157 -3.14 -0.35 -4.28
CA GLY A 157 -3.15 -1.79 -4.01
C GLY A 157 -4.36 -2.50 -4.62
N LEU A 158 -5.55 -1.87 -4.58
CA LEU A 158 -6.77 -2.39 -5.20
C LEU A 158 -6.63 -2.53 -6.72
N GLY A 159 -6.00 -1.54 -7.37
CA GLY A 159 -5.75 -1.52 -8.81
C GLY A 159 -4.51 -2.31 -9.25
N GLU A 160 -3.86 -3.08 -8.36
CA GLU A 160 -2.66 -3.80 -8.74
C GLU A 160 -2.96 -4.98 -9.67
N PHE A 161 -2.23 -5.00 -10.80
CA PHE A 161 -2.39 -5.98 -11.86
C PHE A 161 -1.08 -6.71 -12.18
N GLY A 162 -0.04 -5.96 -12.55
CA GLY A 162 1.16 -6.52 -13.18
C GLY A 162 1.97 -7.45 -12.27
N ALA A 163 2.25 -7.03 -11.03
CA ALA A 163 2.97 -7.85 -10.07
C ALA A 163 2.11 -9.02 -9.59
N THR A 164 0.79 -8.82 -9.45
CA THR A 164 -0.15 -9.88 -9.09
C THR A 164 -0.22 -10.95 -10.18
N ALA A 165 -0.32 -10.56 -11.44
CA ALA A 165 -0.33 -11.51 -12.57
C ALA A 165 0.92 -12.39 -12.59
N MET A 166 2.09 -11.80 -12.32
CA MET A 166 3.38 -12.52 -12.33
C MET A 166 3.53 -13.47 -11.13
N LEU A 167 3.19 -13.03 -9.93
CA LEU A 167 3.45 -13.80 -8.70
C LEU A 167 2.31 -14.73 -8.33
N ALA A 168 1.05 -14.25 -8.43
CA ALA A 168 -0.14 -14.96 -7.99
C ALA A 168 -0.89 -15.66 -9.15
N GLY A 169 -0.64 -15.24 -10.38
CA GLY A 169 -1.36 -15.74 -11.56
C GLY A 169 -2.83 -15.25 -11.58
N ASN A 170 -3.64 -15.88 -12.45
CA ASN A 170 -5.06 -15.55 -12.65
C ASN A 170 -5.93 -16.78 -12.42
N ILE A 171 -6.10 -17.19 -11.15
CA ILE A 171 -6.85 -18.40 -10.79
C ILE A 171 -8.24 -17.99 -10.27
N ILE A 172 -9.30 -18.42 -10.96
CA ILE A 172 -10.69 -18.15 -10.59
C ILE A 172 -10.96 -18.63 -9.16
N GLY A 173 -11.63 -17.78 -8.37
CA GLY A 173 -11.99 -18.08 -6.98
C GLY A 173 -10.82 -18.07 -5.99
N LYS A 174 -9.55 -17.87 -6.44
CA LYS A 174 -8.37 -17.95 -5.58
C LYS A 174 -7.48 -16.69 -5.64
N THR A 175 -7.05 -16.26 -6.85
CA THR A 175 -6.11 -15.17 -7.03
C THR A 175 -6.56 -14.13 -8.06
N ARG A 176 -7.68 -14.40 -8.78
CA ARG A 176 -8.24 -13.47 -9.75
C ARG A 176 -8.77 -12.24 -9.04
N THR A 177 -8.00 -11.14 -9.07
CA THR A 177 -8.45 -9.82 -8.61
C THR A 177 -9.31 -9.12 -9.67
N LEU A 178 -9.99 -8.02 -9.30
CA LEU A 178 -10.81 -7.23 -10.25
C LEU A 178 -10.01 -6.79 -11.49
N PRO A 179 -8.77 -6.22 -11.39
CA PRO A 179 -8.00 -5.88 -12.56
C PRO A 179 -7.66 -7.10 -13.45
N LEU A 180 -7.38 -8.25 -12.84
CA LEU A 180 -7.14 -9.50 -13.58
C LEU A 180 -8.42 -10.00 -14.26
N ALA A 181 -9.59 -9.84 -13.63
CA ALA A 181 -10.88 -10.18 -14.22
C ALA A 181 -11.18 -9.28 -15.41
N VAL A 182 -11.02 -7.96 -15.28
CA VAL A 182 -11.16 -7.01 -16.41
C VAL A 182 -10.31 -7.45 -17.60
N TYR A 183 -9.02 -7.68 -17.37
CA TYR A 183 -8.10 -8.11 -18.42
C TYR A 183 -8.55 -9.42 -19.08
N SER A 184 -8.92 -10.41 -18.27
CA SER A 184 -9.36 -11.73 -18.76
C SER A 184 -10.64 -11.65 -19.61
N GLU A 185 -11.63 -10.87 -19.19
CA GLU A 185 -12.89 -10.68 -19.91
C GLU A 185 -12.66 -9.94 -21.24
N VAL A 186 -11.81 -8.90 -21.24
CA VAL A 186 -11.44 -8.18 -22.45
C VAL A 186 -10.74 -9.11 -23.46
N MET A 187 -9.79 -9.94 -22.99
CA MET A 187 -9.10 -10.90 -23.84
C MET A 187 -10.02 -11.99 -24.40
N SER A 188 -11.13 -12.27 -23.71
CA SER A 188 -12.15 -13.22 -24.16
C SER A 188 -13.25 -12.59 -25.03
N GLY A 189 -13.19 -11.26 -25.27
CA GLY A 189 -14.20 -10.52 -26.03
C GLY A 189 -15.49 -10.20 -25.23
N ASN A 190 -15.52 -10.46 -23.92
CA ASN A 190 -16.69 -10.24 -23.06
C ASN A 190 -16.70 -8.83 -22.47
N TYR A 191 -16.87 -7.81 -23.30
CA TYR A 191 -16.80 -6.40 -22.88
C TYR A 191 -17.85 -6.01 -21.87
N ASP A 192 -19.06 -6.61 -21.89
CA ASP A 192 -20.11 -6.33 -20.94
C ASP A 192 -19.69 -6.71 -19.52
N ASN A 193 -19.16 -7.91 -19.32
CA ASN A 193 -18.64 -8.33 -18.01
C ASN A 193 -17.43 -7.51 -17.58
N ALA A 194 -16.51 -7.21 -18.50
CA ALA A 194 -15.39 -6.32 -18.23
C ALA A 194 -15.86 -4.94 -17.74
N GLY A 195 -16.89 -4.37 -18.38
CA GLY A 195 -17.50 -3.10 -18.00
C GLY A 195 -18.05 -3.10 -16.58
N VAL A 196 -18.70 -4.19 -16.16
CA VAL A 196 -19.19 -4.34 -14.77
C VAL A 196 -18.03 -4.28 -13.76
N TYR A 197 -16.93 -5.03 -13.99
CA TYR A 197 -15.78 -5.01 -13.10
C TYR A 197 -15.09 -3.64 -13.07
N VAL A 198 -14.96 -2.97 -14.22
CA VAL A 198 -14.44 -1.59 -14.30
C VAL A 198 -15.30 -0.64 -13.49
N PHE A 199 -16.62 -0.70 -13.65
CA PHE A 199 -17.54 0.14 -12.89
C PHE A 199 -17.39 -0.06 -11.38
N ILE A 200 -17.28 -1.30 -10.92
CA ILE A 200 -17.06 -1.63 -9.50
C ILE A 200 -15.75 -0.99 -8.98
N ILE A 201 -14.64 -1.12 -9.72
CA ILE A 201 -13.35 -0.54 -9.32
C ILE A 201 -13.46 0.98 -9.22
N VAL A 202 -14.06 1.63 -10.24
CA VAL A 202 -14.22 3.09 -10.28
C VAL A 202 -15.06 3.58 -9.09
N VAL A 203 -16.17 2.91 -8.79
CA VAL A 203 -17.03 3.28 -7.66
C VAL A 203 -16.29 3.15 -6.32
N ILE A 204 -15.56 2.05 -6.10
CA ILE A 204 -14.80 1.86 -4.86
C ILE A 204 -13.71 2.93 -4.71
N CYS A 205 -12.94 3.19 -5.77
CA CYS A 205 -11.90 4.23 -5.76
C CYS A 205 -12.49 5.63 -5.55
N LEU A 206 -13.60 5.94 -6.20
CA LEU A 206 -14.29 7.23 -6.05
C LEU A 206 -14.74 7.44 -4.59
N ILE A 207 -15.41 6.45 -4.01
CA ILE A 207 -15.86 6.50 -2.61
C ILE A 207 -14.67 6.72 -1.67
N ALA A 208 -13.57 6.01 -1.87
CA ALA A 208 -12.37 6.14 -1.05
C ALA A 208 -11.75 7.54 -1.15
N VAL A 209 -11.58 8.07 -2.36
CA VAL A 209 -10.96 9.40 -2.59
C VAL A 209 -11.87 10.53 -2.13
N VAL A 210 -13.17 10.48 -2.45
CA VAL A 210 -14.14 11.49 -1.99
C VAL A 210 -14.24 11.48 -0.46
N GLY A 211 -14.26 10.29 0.14
CA GLY A 211 -14.31 10.15 1.60
C GLY A 211 -13.14 10.86 2.31
N VAL A 212 -11.92 10.71 1.77
CA VAL A 212 -10.75 11.41 2.32
C VAL A 212 -10.81 12.92 2.10
N ASN A 213 -11.27 13.38 0.94
CA ASN A 213 -11.37 14.80 0.67
C ASN A 213 -12.39 15.48 1.62
N VAL A 214 -13.54 14.84 1.86
CA VAL A 214 -14.53 15.29 2.83
C VAL A 214 -13.95 15.32 4.25
N TYR A 215 -13.22 14.29 4.65
CA TYR A 215 -12.55 14.23 5.94
C TYR A 215 -11.56 15.39 6.11
N GLN A 216 -10.69 15.63 5.13
CA GLN A 216 -9.72 16.74 5.17
C GLN A 216 -10.41 18.11 5.22
N TYR A 217 -11.47 18.31 4.46
CA TYR A 217 -12.27 19.54 4.50
C TYR A 217 -12.85 19.78 5.89
N SER A 218 -13.38 18.73 6.52
CA SER A 218 -13.95 18.80 7.88
C SER A 218 -12.92 19.19 8.95
N ILE A 219 -11.67 18.70 8.82
CA ILE A 219 -10.57 19.06 9.72
C ILE A 219 -10.15 20.52 9.53
N LYS A 220 -9.97 20.97 8.28
CA LYS A 220 -9.60 22.35 7.99
C LYS A 220 -10.64 23.33 8.54
N LYS A 221 -11.93 23.02 8.40
CA LYS A 221 -13.01 23.85 8.93
C LYS A 221 -12.97 23.97 10.47
N LYS A 222 -12.61 22.88 11.18
CA LYS A 222 -12.48 22.92 12.65
C LYS A 222 -11.26 23.68 13.14
N ARG A 223 -10.22 23.88 12.33
CA ARG A 223 -8.99 24.62 12.69
C ARG A 223 -9.09 26.10 12.37
N SER A 224 -10.09 26.51 11.58
CA SER A 224 -10.31 27.93 11.22
C SER A 224 -11.27 28.66 12.18
N PHE A 225 -11.75 27.98 13.21
CA PHE A 225 -12.49 28.50 14.34
C PHE A 225 -11.67 28.33 15.64
#